data_a7004531225b7fa54590f43b98195d97
#
_entry.id   a7004531225b7fa54590f43b98195d97
#
_cell.length_a   1.000
_cell.length_b   1.000
_cell.length_c   1.000
_cell.angle_alpha   90.00
_cell.angle_beta   90.00
_cell.angle_gamma   90.00
#
_symmetry.space_group_name_H-M   'P 1'
#
loop_
_entity.id
_entity.type
_entity.pdbx_description
1 polymer ?
#
loop_
_entity_poly.entity_id
_entity_poly.type
_entity_poly.pdbx_seq_one_letter_code
_entity_poly.pdbx_strand_id
1 'polypeptide(L)'
;MSASRSEVLVVNNTTGANNQIAVALDDRVYKVTPITGPERCLSTIRDQSPALVFLSLFDDSYDVADLLKQVRALETDLPVVLMANSATVAQVTALLESGATDYLLFPVPDDSLIDYCVTNCIQRRREKRKRKRGDRDLKRLNKALVESLKVLEMDQQAGFRVQQGMMPDSPYLADGFTLRHLIVPSLILSGDFIDYFELPDGRLLFYIADVSGHGASGAIV
;
A
#
# COMPACT_ATOMS: atom_id res chain seq x y z
N MET A 1 0.21 -17.46 24.60
CA MET A 1 1.23 -16.90 23.71
C MET A 1 1.74 -15.63 24.37
N SER A 2 2.99 -15.60 24.84
CA SER A 2 3.57 -14.42 25.47
C SER A 2 3.63 -13.30 24.41
N ALA A 3 2.91 -12.20 24.64
CA ALA A 3 3.00 -11.03 23.77
C ALA A 3 4.46 -10.55 23.79
N SER A 4 5.09 -10.47 22.62
CA SER A 4 6.44 -9.94 22.50
C SER A 4 6.43 -8.48 22.95
N ARG A 5 7.21 -8.18 23.98
CA ARG A 5 7.36 -6.81 24.49
C ARG A 5 7.93 -5.91 23.39
N SER A 6 7.45 -4.69 23.34
CA SER A 6 8.00 -3.68 22.42
C SER A 6 9.33 -3.17 22.96
N GLU A 7 10.42 -3.32 22.23
CA GLU A 7 11.73 -2.86 22.67
C GLU A 7 11.89 -1.35 22.48
N VAL A 8 12.31 -0.66 23.54
CA VAL A 8 12.59 0.77 23.58
C VAL A 8 14.07 0.94 23.91
N LEU A 9 14.84 1.51 22.99
CA LEU A 9 16.26 1.79 23.22
C LEU A 9 16.42 3.18 23.82
N VAL A 10 17.34 3.30 24.78
CA VAL A 10 17.69 4.57 25.41
C VAL A 10 19.20 4.79 25.26
N VAL A 11 19.59 5.69 24.35
CA VAL A 11 21.00 6.02 24.10
C VAL A 11 21.39 7.17 25.02
N ASN A 12 22.03 6.83 26.13
CA ASN A 12 22.40 7.78 27.16
C ASN A 12 23.41 7.18 28.13
N ASN A 13 24.41 7.97 28.55
CA ASN A 13 25.40 7.59 29.55
C ASN A 13 24.99 7.93 31.00
N THR A 14 23.86 8.64 31.20
CA THR A 14 23.41 9.06 32.54
C THR A 14 22.36 8.10 33.08
N THR A 15 22.53 7.66 34.32
CA THR A 15 21.61 6.69 34.96
C THR A 15 20.25 7.30 35.32
N GLY A 16 20.18 8.59 35.60
CA GLY A 16 18.95 9.27 36.07
C GLY A 16 17.79 9.21 35.05
N ALA A 17 18.03 9.65 33.81
CA ALA A 17 17.02 9.62 32.75
C ALA A 17 16.64 8.18 32.34
N ASN A 18 17.62 7.28 32.31
CA ASN A 18 17.37 5.85 32.04
C ASN A 18 16.44 5.23 33.08
N ASN A 19 16.65 5.55 34.36
CA ASN A 19 15.80 5.05 35.45
C ASN A 19 14.38 5.63 35.35
N GLN A 20 14.24 6.91 35.05
CA GLN A 20 12.92 7.55 34.92
C GLN A 20 12.11 6.91 33.78
N ILE A 21 12.73 6.67 32.62
CA ILE A 21 12.08 5.98 31.50
C ILE A 21 11.71 4.54 31.85
N ALA A 22 12.61 3.83 32.55
CA ALA A 22 12.36 2.44 32.94
C ALA A 22 11.23 2.30 33.97
N VAL A 23 11.08 3.29 34.87
CA VAL A 23 10.00 3.33 35.88
C VAL A 23 8.66 3.75 35.23
N ALA A 24 8.69 4.69 34.29
CA ALA A 24 7.49 5.22 33.63
C ALA A 24 6.82 4.23 32.69
N LEU A 25 7.56 3.26 32.14
CA LEU A 25 7.03 2.30 31.15
C LEU A 25 6.70 0.96 31.81
N ASP A 26 5.48 0.45 31.54
CA ASP A 26 5.05 -0.87 32.03
C ASP A 26 5.96 -1.99 31.45
N ASP A 27 6.65 -2.71 32.30
CA ASP A 27 7.59 -3.78 31.97
C ASP A 27 6.91 -5.00 31.30
N ARG A 28 5.58 -5.10 31.41
CA ARG A 28 4.77 -6.13 30.72
C ARG A 28 4.60 -5.82 29.24
N VAL A 29 4.63 -4.53 28.86
CA VAL A 29 4.40 -4.04 27.50
C VAL A 29 5.70 -3.68 26.81
N TYR A 30 6.64 -3.07 27.56
CA TYR A 30 7.88 -2.55 27.04
C TYR A 30 9.08 -3.24 27.64
N LYS A 31 10.15 -3.35 26.85
CA LYS A 31 11.48 -3.71 27.31
C LYS A 31 12.39 -2.51 27.07
N VAL A 32 12.77 -1.82 28.15
CA VAL A 32 13.70 -0.70 28.06
C VAL A 32 15.12 -1.22 28.06
N THR A 33 15.88 -0.91 27.03
CA THR A 33 17.28 -1.34 26.86
C THR A 33 18.19 -0.12 26.81
N PRO A 34 18.96 0.16 27.86
CA PRO A 34 19.96 1.22 27.85
C PRO A 34 21.12 0.86 26.92
N ILE A 35 21.53 1.79 26.10
CA ILE A 35 22.59 1.65 25.11
C ILE A 35 23.64 2.74 25.34
N THR A 36 24.89 2.35 25.31
CA THR A 36 26.03 3.26 25.37
C THR A 36 26.69 3.36 24.00
N GLY A 37 26.74 4.58 23.45
CA GLY A 37 27.40 4.89 22.20
C GLY A 37 26.62 4.59 20.92
N PRO A 38 26.97 5.28 19.83
CA PRO A 38 26.25 5.22 18.54
C PRO A 38 26.38 3.87 17.84
N GLU A 39 27.55 3.25 17.83
CA GLU A 39 27.77 1.99 17.11
C GLU A 39 26.85 0.85 17.63
N ARG A 40 26.73 0.77 18.96
CA ARG A 40 25.86 -0.23 19.59
C ARG A 40 24.38 0.07 19.35
N CYS A 41 24.01 1.35 19.28
CA CYS A 41 22.66 1.75 18.89
C CYS A 41 22.33 1.25 17.47
N LEU A 42 23.20 1.52 16.51
CA LEU A 42 23.01 1.17 15.11
C LEU A 42 22.99 -0.35 14.89
N SER A 43 23.88 -1.10 15.56
CA SER A 43 23.86 -2.58 15.50
C SER A 43 22.57 -3.15 16.09
N THR A 44 22.13 -2.64 17.24
CA THR A 44 20.88 -3.10 17.87
C THR A 44 19.65 -2.77 16.99
N ILE A 45 19.62 -1.63 16.32
CA ILE A 45 18.53 -1.29 15.38
C ILE A 45 18.47 -2.27 14.21
N ARG A 46 19.63 -2.69 13.68
CA ARG A 46 19.68 -3.68 12.58
C ARG A 46 19.19 -5.05 13.02
N ASP A 47 19.64 -5.50 14.19
CA ASP A 47 19.43 -6.88 14.65
C ASP A 47 18.05 -7.10 15.28
N GLN A 48 17.52 -6.11 16.00
CA GLN A 48 16.34 -6.27 16.86
C GLN A 48 15.12 -5.45 16.42
N SER A 49 15.28 -4.51 15.47
CA SER A 49 14.18 -3.66 14.98
C SER A 49 13.33 -3.02 16.10
N PRO A 50 13.89 -2.19 16.97
CA PRO A 50 13.21 -1.65 18.14
C PRO A 50 11.96 -0.86 17.77
N ALA A 51 11.05 -0.71 18.73
CA ALA A 51 9.82 0.04 18.54
C ALA A 51 10.04 1.54 18.56
N LEU A 52 11.00 2.03 19.36
CA LEU A 52 11.34 3.44 19.56
C LEU A 52 12.78 3.56 20.07
N VAL A 53 13.41 4.69 19.76
CA VAL A 53 14.75 5.08 20.27
C VAL A 53 14.67 6.43 20.95
N PHE A 54 15.20 6.53 22.17
CA PHE A 54 15.52 7.79 22.82
C PHE A 54 16.96 8.18 22.55
N LEU A 55 17.21 9.45 22.17
CA LEU A 55 18.56 10.01 22.02
C LEU A 55 18.74 11.19 22.99
N SER A 56 19.80 11.14 23.78
CA SER A 56 20.12 12.18 24.77
C SER A 56 20.88 13.35 24.15
N LEU A 57 20.37 14.57 24.31
CA LEU A 57 21.04 15.81 23.91
C LEU A 57 22.00 16.38 25.00
N PHE A 58 21.98 15.80 26.18
CA PHE A 58 22.85 16.18 27.29
C PHE A 58 23.96 15.14 27.54
N ASP A 59 24.19 14.26 26.55
CA ASP A 59 25.29 13.30 26.52
C ASP A 59 26.29 13.75 25.45
N ASP A 60 27.39 14.38 25.88
CA ASP A 60 28.42 14.92 24.98
C ASP A 60 29.33 13.83 24.35
N SER A 61 29.06 12.58 24.60
CA SER A 61 29.90 11.47 24.10
C SER A 61 29.73 11.19 22.61
N TYR A 62 28.70 11.75 21.97
CA TYR A 62 28.41 11.56 20.54
C TYR A 62 27.65 12.74 19.93
N ASP A 63 27.77 12.90 18.60
CA ASP A 63 26.97 13.85 17.82
C ASP A 63 25.57 13.26 17.53
N VAL A 64 24.56 13.85 18.18
CA VAL A 64 23.16 13.41 18.04
C VAL A 64 22.64 13.63 16.62
N ALA A 65 23.05 14.70 15.92
CA ALA A 65 22.61 14.98 14.57
C ALA A 65 23.14 13.95 13.58
N ASP A 66 24.40 13.54 13.74
CA ASP A 66 25.00 12.50 12.92
C ASP A 66 24.36 11.12 13.20
N LEU A 67 24.19 10.77 14.47
CA LEU A 67 23.52 9.51 14.84
C LEU A 67 22.08 9.46 14.30
N LEU A 68 21.34 10.56 14.40
CA LEU A 68 19.98 10.65 13.85
C LEU A 68 19.96 10.42 12.34
N LYS A 69 20.88 10.99 11.59
CA LYS A 69 21.01 10.74 10.13
C LYS A 69 21.28 9.26 9.84
N GLN A 70 22.17 8.63 10.58
CA GLN A 70 22.48 7.21 10.41
C GLN A 70 21.28 6.32 10.77
N VAL A 71 20.56 6.63 11.84
CA VAL A 71 19.31 5.94 12.20
C VAL A 71 18.25 6.08 11.09
N ARG A 72 18.10 7.27 10.51
CA ARG A 72 17.17 7.50 9.39
C ARG A 72 17.56 6.77 8.11
N ALA A 73 18.85 6.61 7.85
CA ALA A 73 19.34 5.81 6.73
C ALA A 73 19.03 4.30 6.88
N LEU A 74 19.07 3.80 8.12
CA LEU A 74 18.75 2.40 8.43
C LEU A 74 17.23 2.14 8.44
N GLU A 75 16.49 2.98 9.14
CA GLU A 75 15.05 2.79 9.38
C GLU A 75 14.32 4.16 9.36
N THR A 76 13.79 4.52 8.23
CA THR A 76 13.13 5.80 8.00
C THR A 76 11.91 6.04 8.91
N ASP A 77 11.17 4.99 9.26
CA ASP A 77 9.93 5.07 10.02
C ASP A 77 10.12 4.74 11.53
N LEU A 78 11.36 4.59 12.02
CA LEU A 78 11.64 4.34 13.43
C LEU A 78 11.41 5.63 14.24
N PRO A 79 10.53 5.63 15.26
CA PRO A 79 10.38 6.80 16.12
C PRO A 79 11.67 7.08 16.88
N VAL A 80 12.12 8.33 16.82
CA VAL A 80 13.26 8.83 17.57
C VAL A 80 12.77 9.97 18.44
N VAL A 81 12.84 9.83 19.74
CA VAL A 81 12.46 10.85 20.73
C VAL A 81 13.73 11.42 21.34
N LEU A 82 13.84 12.74 21.32
CA LEU A 82 14.98 13.44 21.89
C LEU A 82 14.77 13.66 23.39
N MET A 83 15.78 13.38 24.18
CA MET A 83 15.85 13.75 25.57
C MET A 83 16.63 15.08 25.68
N ALA A 84 15.96 16.16 26.01
CA ALA A 84 16.54 17.51 26.14
C ALA A 84 16.44 18.01 27.58
N ASN A 85 17.21 19.00 27.93
CA ASN A 85 17.09 19.78 29.15
C ASN A 85 17.03 21.28 28.82
N SER A 86 16.96 22.14 29.83
CA SER A 86 16.91 23.60 29.64
C SER A 86 18.10 24.17 28.86
N ALA A 87 19.26 23.54 28.93
CA ALA A 87 20.47 24.00 28.21
C ALA A 87 20.49 23.57 26.74
N THR A 88 19.88 22.39 26.41
CA THR A 88 19.95 21.79 25.08
C THR A 88 18.68 21.98 24.26
N VAL A 89 17.60 22.53 24.83
CA VAL A 89 16.30 22.69 24.16
C VAL A 89 16.36 23.51 22.86
N ALA A 90 17.30 24.46 22.77
CA ALA A 90 17.49 25.25 21.54
C ALA A 90 17.89 24.41 20.30
N GLN A 91 18.47 23.23 20.50
CA GLN A 91 18.88 22.34 19.42
C GLN A 91 17.73 21.46 18.91
N VAL A 92 16.63 21.35 19.66
CA VAL A 92 15.51 20.42 19.39
C VAL A 92 14.86 20.71 18.03
N THR A 93 14.61 22.00 17.72
CA THR A 93 13.94 22.38 16.47
C THR A 93 14.68 21.87 15.22
N ALA A 94 16.00 22.11 15.16
CA ALA A 94 16.82 21.64 14.04
C ALA A 94 16.85 20.11 13.91
N LEU A 95 16.82 19.39 15.03
CA LEU A 95 16.78 17.94 15.03
C LEU A 95 15.40 17.36 14.66
N LEU A 96 14.32 18.04 15.02
CA LEU A 96 12.96 17.68 14.54
C LEU A 96 12.87 17.85 13.02
N GLU A 97 13.39 18.94 12.46
CA GLU A 97 13.48 19.15 11.01
C GLU A 97 14.38 18.10 10.33
N SER A 98 15.42 17.62 11.01
CA SER A 98 16.30 16.57 10.56
C SER A 98 15.70 15.15 10.69
N GLY A 99 14.46 15.06 11.23
CA GLY A 99 13.70 13.82 11.25
C GLY A 99 13.52 13.17 12.62
N ALA A 100 13.87 13.82 13.74
CA ALA A 100 13.41 13.36 15.04
C ALA A 100 11.87 13.39 15.10
N THR A 101 11.27 12.47 15.86
CA THR A 101 9.82 12.31 15.88
C THR A 101 9.17 13.20 16.92
N ASP A 102 9.81 13.34 18.07
CA ASP A 102 9.31 14.09 19.22
C ASP A 102 10.45 14.38 20.20
N TYR A 103 10.17 15.10 21.28
CA TYR A 103 11.13 15.35 22.34
C TYR A 103 10.47 15.39 23.72
N LEU A 104 11.25 15.15 24.77
CA LEU A 104 10.87 15.29 26.17
C LEU A 104 11.94 16.10 26.91
N LEU A 105 11.47 17.01 27.78
CA LEU A 105 12.35 17.78 28.66
C LEU A 105 12.58 17.01 29.96
N PHE A 106 13.84 16.65 30.23
CA PHE A 106 14.24 15.93 31.42
C PHE A 106 14.86 16.87 32.49
N PRO A 107 14.60 16.57 33.78
CA PRO A 107 13.72 15.53 34.29
C PRO A 107 12.27 15.80 33.97
N VAL A 108 11.52 14.76 33.58
CA VAL A 108 10.09 14.88 33.26
C VAL A 108 9.32 15.01 34.58
N PRO A 109 8.44 16.01 34.73
CA PRO A 109 7.73 16.27 36.00
C PRO A 109 6.67 15.18 36.31
N ASP A 110 6.14 14.52 35.30
CA ASP A 110 5.12 13.46 35.43
C ASP A 110 5.47 12.30 34.48
N ASP A 111 5.70 11.15 35.06
CA ASP A 111 6.07 9.93 34.34
C ASP A 111 5.02 9.50 33.31
N SER A 112 3.76 9.88 33.49
CA SER A 112 2.68 9.63 32.51
C SER A 112 2.94 10.29 31.15
N LEU A 113 3.70 11.37 31.09
CA LEU A 113 4.09 12.03 29.84
C LEU A 113 5.05 11.16 29.01
N ILE A 114 5.92 10.38 29.68
CA ILE A 114 6.82 9.45 29.00
C ILE A 114 6.02 8.34 28.36
N ASP A 115 5.12 7.70 29.13
CA ASP A 115 4.26 6.62 28.60
C ASP A 115 3.38 7.11 27.46
N TYR A 116 2.76 8.28 27.60
CA TYR A 116 1.97 8.91 26.54
C TYR A 116 2.78 9.16 25.27
N CYS A 117 3.97 9.73 25.38
CA CYS A 117 4.85 10.00 24.24
C CYS A 117 5.24 8.70 23.53
N VAL A 118 5.68 7.69 24.26
CA VAL A 118 6.10 6.39 23.72
C VAL A 118 4.94 5.69 23.03
N THR A 119 3.81 5.58 23.73
CA THR A 119 2.59 4.93 23.19
C THR A 119 2.14 5.62 21.90
N ASN A 120 2.05 6.94 21.89
CA ASN A 120 1.61 7.72 20.73
C ASN A 120 2.59 7.58 19.54
N CYS A 121 3.88 7.65 19.77
CA CYS A 121 4.90 7.49 18.73
C CYS A 121 4.84 6.09 18.09
N ILE A 122 4.72 5.05 18.92
CA ILE A 122 4.63 3.66 18.44
C ILE A 122 3.32 3.43 17.67
N GLN A 123 2.21 3.96 18.17
CA GLN A 123 0.92 3.84 17.49
C GLN A 123 0.94 4.53 16.13
N ARG A 124 1.41 5.78 16.04
CA ARG A 124 1.56 6.50 14.76
C ARG A 124 2.43 5.73 13.75
N ARG A 125 3.53 5.10 14.22
CA ARG A 125 4.37 4.24 13.37
C ARG A 125 3.58 3.03 12.84
N ARG A 126 2.81 2.35 13.70
CA ARG A 126 1.99 1.20 13.31
C ARG A 126 0.94 1.58 12.27
N GLU A 127 0.23 2.69 12.48
CA GLU A 127 -0.78 3.20 11.55
C GLU A 127 -0.16 3.57 10.19
N LYS A 128 0.96 4.29 10.20
CA LYS A 128 1.70 4.64 8.98
C LYS A 128 2.15 3.40 8.20
N ARG A 129 2.67 2.38 8.88
CA ARG A 129 3.06 1.11 8.25
C ARG A 129 1.85 0.35 7.70
N LYS A 130 0.75 0.30 8.45
CA LYS A 130 -0.51 -0.33 8.00
C LYS A 130 -1.05 0.36 6.74
N ARG A 131 -1.08 1.69 6.72
CA ARG A 131 -1.48 2.48 5.55
C ARG A 131 -0.58 2.21 4.34
N LYS A 132 0.75 2.27 4.51
CA LYS A 132 1.69 1.97 3.41
C LYS A 132 1.53 0.56 2.83
N ARG A 133 1.23 -0.45 3.68
CA ARG A 133 0.93 -1.81 3.22
C ARG A 133 -0.36 -1.83 2.42
N GLY A 134 -1.45 -1.28 2.96
CA GLY A 134 -2.73 -1.19 2.26
C GLY A 134 -2.64 -0.51 0.90
N ASP A 135 -1.89 0.61 0.81
CA ASP A 135 -1.66 1.31 -0.46
C ASP A 135 -0.89 0.44 -1.49
N ARG A 136 0.08 -0.35 -1.03
CA ARG A 136 0.83 -1.28 -1.91
C ARG A 136 -0.06 -2.42 -2.40
N ASP A 137 -0.85 -3.01 -1.50
CA ASP A 137 -1.77 -4.11 -1.83
C ASP A 137 -2.85 -3.63 -2.81
N LEU A 138 -3.42 -2.45 -2.58
CA LEU A 138 -4.38 -1.82 -3.48
C LEU A 138 -3.81 -1.58 -4.88
N LYS A 139 -2.58 -1.04 -4.97
CA LYS A 139 -1.90 -0.83 -6.26
C LYS A 139 -1.65 -2.15 -6.99
N ARG A 140 -1.26 -3.20 -6.27
CA ARG A 140 -1.04 -4.54 -6.84
C ARG A 140 -2.34 -5.15 -7.38
N LEU A 141 -3.42 -5.07 -6.60
CA LEU A 141 -4.74 -5.58 -7.00
C LEU A 141 -5.30 -4.81 -8.19
N ASN A 142 -5.18 -3.48 -8.19
CA ASN A 142 -5.63 -2.65 -9.32
C ASN A 142 -4.88 -3.01 -10.61
N LYS A 143 -3.56 -3.17 -10.54
CA LYS A 143 -2.77 -3.61 -11.70
C LYS A 143 -3.24 -4.96 -12.23
N ALA A 144 -3.44 -5.96 -11.36
CA ALA A 144 -3.90 -7.29 -11.75
C ALA A 144 -5.31 -7.24 -12.37
N LEU A 145 -6.21 -6.40 -11.81
CA LEU A 145 -7.56 -6.21 -12.35
C LEU A 145 -7.52 -5.62 -13.77
N VAL A 146 -6.72 -4.56 -13.97
CA VAL A 146 -6.57 -3.92 -15.29
C VAL A 146 -6.02 -4.92 -16.34
N GLU A 147 -5.03 -5.73 -15.94
CA GLU A 147 -4.48 -6.78 -16.81
C GLU A 147 -5.55 -7.83 -17.17
N SER A 148 -6.35 -8.28 -16.20
CA SER A 148 -7.44 -9.23 -16.45
C SER A 148 -8.54 -8.67 -17.35
N LEU A 149 -8.93 -7.40 -17.14
CA LEU A 149 -9.90 -6.73 -18.01
C LEU A 149 -9.40 -6.63 -19.45
N LYS A 150 -8.12 -6.31 -19.63
CA LYS A 150 -7.52 -6.24 -20.98
C LYS A 150 -7.55 -7.58 -21.69
N VAL A 151 -7.28 -8.68 -20.99
CA VAL A 151 -7.39 -10.05 -21.58
C VAL A 151 -8.83 -10.34 -21.99
N LEU A 152 -9.79 -10.05 -21.11
CA LEU A 152 -11.22 -10.24 -21.43
C LEU A 152 -11.66 -9.42 -22.64
N GLU A 153 -11.23 -8.17 -22.76
CA GLU A 153 -11.53 -7.33 -23.93
C GLU A 153 -10.95 -7.93 -25.21
N MET A 154 -9.72 -8.43 -25.17
CA MET A 154 -9.09 -9.08 -26.32
C MET A 154 -9.85 -10.36 -26.75
N ASP A 155 -10.25 -11.19 -25.78
CA ASP A 155 -11.01 -12.40 -26.05
C ASP A 155 -12.40 -12.08 -26.66
N GLN A 156 -13.08 -11.07 -26.12
CA GLN A 156 -14.35 -10.61 -26.67
C GLN A 156 -14.20 -10.03 -28.09
N GLN A 157 -13.14 -9.28 -28.36
CA GLN A 157 -12.86 -8.77 -29.71
C GLN A 157 -12.52 -9.90 -30.70
N ALA A 158 -11.85 -10.95 -30.25
CA ALA A 158 -11.60 -12.15 -31.07
C ALA A 158 -12.91 -12.85 -31.41
N GLY A 159 -13.79 -13.07 -30.43
CA GLY A 159 -15.13 -13.63 -30.62
C GLY A 159 -15.97 -12.80 -31.60
N PHE A 160 -15.94 -11.48 -31.50
CA PHE A 160 -16.64 -10.58 -32.42
C PHE A 160 -16.19 -10.73 -33.88
N ARG A 161 -14.87 -10.88 -34.11
CA ARG A 161 -14.36 -11.11 -35.48
C ARG A 161 -14.83 -12.45 -36.04
N VAL A 162 -14.91 -13.49 -35.22
CA VAL A 162 -15.44 -14.80 -35.64
C VAL A 162 -16.92 -14.65 -35.98
N GLN A 163 -17.72 -14.00 -35.12
CA GLN A 163 -19.15 -13.77 -35.36
C GLN A 163 -19.38 -12.98 -36.66
N GLN A 164 -18.62 -11.93 -36.89
CA GLN A 164 -18.71 -11.18 -38.16
C GLN A 164 -18.36 -12.02 -39.38
N GLY A 165 -17.36 -12.91 -39.26
CA GLY A 165 -17.00 -13.79 -40.36
C GLY A 165 -18.04 -14.92 -40.66
N MET A 166 -18.97 -15.14 -39.73
CA MET A 166 -20.09 -16.09 -39.93
C MET A 166 -21.32 -15.46 -40.57
N MET A 167 -21.38 -14.13 -40.61
CA MET A 167 -22.50 -13.43 -41.20
C MET A 167 -22.35 -13.31 -42.71
N PRO A 168 -23.49 -13.24 -43.48
CA PRO A 168 -23.45 -13.07 -44.91
C PRO A 168 -22.93 -11.67 -45.30
N ASP A 169 -22.42 -11.54 -46.52
CA ASP A 169 -21.97 -10.22 -47.05
C ASP A 169 -23.08 -9.21 -47.06
N SER A 170 -22.79 -8.00 -46.62
CA SER A 170 -23.74 -6.85 -46.66
C SER A 170 -23.07 -5.65 -47.31
N PRO A 171 -23.58 -5.12 -48.43
CA PRO A 171 -24.83 -5.49 -49.13
C PRO A 171 -24.73 -6.81 -49.94
N TYR A 172 -25.78 -7.62 -49.89
CA TYR A 172 -25.98 -8.73 -50.79
C TYR A 172 -26.78 -8.31 -52.01
N LEU A 173 -26.25 -8.58 -53.19
CA LEU A 173 -26.83 -8.18 -54.45
C LEU A 173 -27.49 -9.41 -55.11
N ALA A 174 -28.80 -9.39 -55.24
CA ALA A 174 -29.56 -10.40 -55.96
C ALA A 174 -30.26 -9.78 -57.15
N ASP A 175 -30.79 -10.61 -58.05
CA ASP A 175 -31.49 -10.10 -59.24
C ASP A 175 -32.76 -9.34 -58.84
N GLY A 176 -32.77 -8.04 -59.10
CA GLY A 176 -33.88 -7.16 -58.81
C GLY A 176 -33.95 -6.52 -57.41
N PHE A 177 -33.05 -6.88 -56.44
CA PHE A 177 -33.05 -6.28 -55.12
C PHE A 177 -31.68 -6.31 -54.45
N THR A 178 -31.52 -5.50 -53.39
CA THR A 178 -30.32 -5.44 -52.54
C THR A 178 -30.70 -5.63 -51.09
N LEU A 179 -30.07 -6.60 -50.43
CA LEU A 179 -30.22 -6.81 -48.99
C LEU A 179 -29.11 -6.14 -48.24
N ARG A 180 -29.47 -5.51 -47.13
CA ARG A 180 -28.52 -4.94 -46.16
C ARG A 180 -28.97 -5.31 -44.76
N HIS A 181 -28.03 -5.66 -43.89
CA HIS A 181 -28.30 -5.85 -42.48
C HIS A 181 -27.42 -4.94 -41.65
N LEU A 182 -27.84 -4.67 -40.42
CA LEU A 182 -27.10 -3.95 -39.40
C LEU A 182 -27.41 -4.61 -38.07
N ILE A 183 -26.38 -5.11 -37.37
CA ILE A 183 -26.47 -5.60 -36.00
C ILE A 183 -25.74 -4.63 -35.10
N VAL A 184 -26.41 -4.14 -34.07
CA VAL A 184 -25.87 -3.22 -33.08
C VAL A 184 -25.80 -3.94 -31.74
N PRO A 185 -24.66 -4.52 -31.36
CA PRO A 185 -24.55 -5.26 -30.12
C PRO A 185 -24.66 -4.34 -28.92
N SER A 186 -25.27 -4.79 -27.83
CA SER A 186 -25.34 -4.02 -26.55
C SER A 186 -24.00 -3.95 -25.84
N LEU A 187 -23.10 -4.91 -26.09
CA LEU A 187 -21.71 -4.93 -25.65
C LEU A 187 -20.80 -5.13 -26.87
N ILE A 188 -19.92 -6.10 -26.87
CA ILE A 188 -19.02 -6.41 -28.00
C ILE A 188 -19.63 -7.52 -28.89
N LEU A 189 -20.21 -8.54 -28.28
CA LEU A 189 -20.86 -9.66 -28.96
C LEU A 189 -22.37 -9.51 -28.93
N SER A 190 -23.04 -9.88 -30.02
CA SER A 190 -24.52 -9.89 -30.14
C SER A 190 -25.07 -11.31 -29.97
N GLY A 191 -26.22 -11.44 -29.29
CA GLY A 191 -27.04 -12.64 -29.33
C GLY A 191 -27.82 -12.78 -30.62
N ASP A 192 -27.99 -11.69 -31.35
CA ASP A 192 -28.71 -11.70 -32.63
C ASP A 192 -27.84 -12.27 -33.74
N PHE A 193 -28.43 -13.06 -34.59
CA PHE A 193 -27.80 -13.62 -35.77
C PHE A 193 -28.72 -13.48 -36.98
N ILE A 194 -28.17 -13.18 -38.14
CA ILE A 194 -28.89 -13.10 -39.42
C ILE A 194 -28.10 -13.86 -40.46
N ASP A 195 -28.83 -14.61 -41.28
CA ASP A 195 -28.26 -15.22 -42.47
C ASP A 195 -29.27 -15.18 -43.63
N TYR A 196 -28.76 -15.19 -44.86
CA TYR A 196 -29.55 -15.22 -46.08
C TYR A 196 -28.73 -15.76 -47.22
N PHE A 197 -29.40 -16.56 -48.07
CA PHE A 197 -28.83 -17.17 -49.26
C PHE A 197 -29.87 -17.45 -50.32
N GLU A 198 -29.45 -17.57 -51.57
CA GLU A 198 -30.29 -17.92 -52.68
C GLU A 198 -30.41 -19.42 -52.83
N LEU A 199 -31.64 -19.88 -53.03
CA LEU A 199 -31.94 -21.29 -53.31
C LEU A 199 -31.73 -21.59 -54.81
N PRO A 200 -31.52 -22.90 -55.20
CA PRO A 200 -31.30 -23.27 -56.58
C PRO A 200 -32.42 -22.91 -57.55
N ASP A 201 -33.60 -22.63 -57.02
CA ASP A 201 -34.78 -22.21 -57.81
C ASP A 201 -34.98 -20.68 -57.91
N GLY A 202 -33.95 -19.90 -57.49
CA GLY A 202 -33.95 -18.45 -57.52
C GLY A 202 -34.70 -17.76 -56.37
N ARG A 203 -35.21 -18.50 -55.39
CA ARG A 203 -35.83 -17.95 -54.21
C ARG A 203 -34.76 -17.55 -53.17
N LEU A 204 -34.98 -16.44 -52.53
CA LEU A 204 -34.15 -16.01 -51.40
C LEU A 204 -34.74 -16.57 -50.08
N LEU A 205 -33.91 -17.22 -49.28
CA LEU A 205 -34.22 -17.57 -47.91
C LEU A 205 -33.44 -16.67 -46.98
N PHE A 206 -34.09 -16.13 -45.97
CA PHE A 206 -33.44 -15.44 -44.87
C PHE A 206 -34.02 -15.85 -43.54
N TYR A 207 -33.22 -15.79 -42.49
CA TYR A 207 -33.67 -15.99 -41.10
C TYR A 207 -32.96 -15.04 -40.15
N ILE A 208 -33.66 -14.69 -39.07
CA ILE A 208 -33.14 -13.90 -37.97
C ILE A 208 -33.37 -14.72 -36.73
N ALA A 209 -32.29 -14.91 -35.96
CA ALA A 209 -32.32 -15.54 -34.64
C ALA A 209 -32.00 -14.51 -33.57
N ASP A 210 -32.82 -14.47 -32.52
CA ASP A 210 -32.61 -13.67 -31.34
C ASP A 210 -32.43 -14.62 -30.17
N VAL A 211 -31.20 -14.69 -29.62
CA VAL A 211 -30.86 -15.54 -28.49
C VAL A 211 -30.94 -14.73 -27.22
N SER A 212 -31.82 -15.15 -26.30
CA SER A 212 -31.97 -14.48 -25.00
C SER A 212 -30.71 -14.52 -24.20
N GLY A 213 -30.17 -13.35 -23.89
CA GLY A 213 -28.90 -13.16 -23.17
C GLY A 213 -28.04 -12.09 -23.82
N HIS A 214 -26.91 -11.76 -23.21
CA HIS A 214 -25.97 -10.75 -23.73
C HIS A 214 -24.53 -11.25 -23.61
N GLY A 215 -23.67 -10.73 -24.46
CA GLY A 215 -22.24 -11.07 -24.46
C GLY A 215 -21.96 -12.47 -25.01
N ALA A 216 -20.85 -13.10 -24.58
CA ALA A 216 -20.35 -14.35 -25.13
C ALA A 216 -21.33 -15.53 -24.97
N SER A 217 -22.11 -15.58 -23.90
CA SER A 217 -23.08 -16.67 -23.66
C SER A 217 -24.25 -16.68 -24.65
N GLY A 218 -24.70 -15.52 -25.13
CA GLY A 218 -25.72 -15.46 -26.17
C GLY A 218 -25.17 -15.59 -27.59
N ALA A 219 -23.90 -15.27 -27.81
CA ALA A 219 -23.29 -15.23 -29.13
C ALA A 219 -22.76 -16.58 -29.65
N ILE A 220 -22.69 -17.63 -28.81
CA ILE A 220 -22.05 -18.93 -29.12
C ILE A 220 -23.08 -20.08 -29.06
N VAL A 221 -24.34 -19.79 -28.86
CA VAL A 221 -25.43 -20.79 -28.99
C VAL A 221 -25.86 -20.89 -30.43
#